data_40980c217bc3b75a8eefc3725e7897c6
#
_entry.id   40980c217bc3b75a8eefc3725e7897c6
#
_cell.length_a   1.000
_cell.length_b   1.000
_cell.length_c   1.000
_cell.angle_alpha   90.00
_cell.angle_beta   90.00
_cell.angle_gamma   90.00
#
_symmetry.space_group_name_H-M   'P 1'
#
loop_
_entity.id
_entity.type
_entity.pdbx_description
1 polymer ?
#
loop_
_entity_poly.entity_id
_entity_poly.type
_entity_poly.pdbx_seq_one_letter_code
_entity_poly.pdbx_strand_id
1 'polypeptide(L)'
;MKKVIITIAPTGSVPRKKDTPHVPTTPDEIAETAYLCEQEGASIIHVHCRDENENPTSDYAVFRETVDKIRKRTNLIVMTSTSGVAGKLDEDRAQPLRTEPDMASLTTGSLNFTGRKPSIVYVNTWETITFLAKKMLEANIKPEIEAFDVGFVRQGVKLIEQGLVLEPAHFQLVMGVDGGIPATLENLMHICHQLPPNATFSVAGIAKWQLPMNVMAVLMGGHIRVGLEDNIYYSKGKLARNEELVARARHLAGELQREVSSPNEARQILRLER
;
A
#
# COMPACT_ATOMS: atom_id res chain seq x y z
N MET A 1 -7.53 -17.92 14.70
CA MET A 1 -6.62 -16.77 14.39
C MET A 1 -7.38 -15.76 13.54
N LYS A 2 -7.03 -14.46 13.59
CA LYS A 2 -7.65 -13.45 12.70
C LYS A 2 -7.29 -13.76 11.24
N LYS A 3 -8.23 -13.52 10.30
CA LYS A 3 -8.00 -13.70 8.87
C LYS A 3 -6.91 -12.76 8.34
N VAL A 4 -6.29 -13.13 7.22
CA VAL A 4 -5.24 -12.35 6.56
C VAL A 4 -5.88 -11.48 5.50
N ILE A 5 -5.65 -10.18 5.54
CA ILE A 5 -5.94 -9.26 4.45
C ILE A 5 -4.78 -9.35 3.45
N ILE A 6 -5.10 -9.46 2.15
CA ILE A 6 -4.12 -9.34 1.07
C ILE A 6 -4.39 -8.02 0.34
N THR A 7 -3.41 -7.11 0.42
CA THR A 7 -3.40 -5.87 -0.36
C THR A 7 -2.61 -6.09 -1.63
N ILE A 8 -3.20 -5.73 -2.78
CA ILE A 8 -2.51 -5.70 -4.06
C ILE A 8 -2.09 -4.27 -4.40
N ALA A 9 -0.80 -4.06 -4.70
CA ALA A 9 -0.21 -2.81 -5.21
C ALA A 9 0.27 -3.04 -6.66
N PRO A 10 -0.62 -2.86 -7.67
CA PRO A 10 -0.36 -3.40 -9.01
C PRO A 10 0.60 -2.56 -9.85
N THR A 11 0.68 -1.25 -9.62
CA THR A 11 1.29 -0.30 -10.56
C THR A 11 2.51 0.43 -9.98
N GLY A 12 2.31 1.09 -8.82
CA GLY A 12 3.33 1.92 -8.19
C GLY A 12 3.79 3.11 -9.04
N SER A 13 4.87 3.74 -8.61
CA SER A 13 5.48 4.89 -9.29
C SER A 13 6.78 4.55 -10.04
N VAL A 14 7.30 3.33 -9.92
CA VAL A 14 8.64 2.94 -10.41
C VAL A 14 8.60 2.06 -11.65
N PRO A 15 7.97 0.87 -11.64
CA PRO A 15 8.01 -0.05 -12.77
C PRO A 15 7.36 0.55 -14.02
N ARG A 16 7.93 0.25 -15.18
CA ARG A 16 7.45 0.66 -16.50
C ARG A 16 7.19 -0.56 -17.36
N LYS A 17 6.44 -0.42 -18.45
CA LYS A 17 6.22 -1.48 -19.45
C LYS A 17 7.53 -2.08 -20.00
N LYS A 18 8.60 -1.28 -20.07
CA LYS A 18 9.95 -1.74 -20.47
C LYS A 18 10.61 -2.66 -19.44
N ASP A 19 10.27 -2.55 -18.16
CA ASP A 19 10.84 -3.35 -17.06
C ASP A 19 10.05 -4.66 -16.92
N THR A 20 8.74 -4.60 -17.09
CA THR A 20 7.82 -5.74 -17.17
C THR A 20 6.60 -5.38 -18.02
N PRO A 21 6.22 -6.19 -19.03
CA PRO A 21 5.02 -5.95 -19.83
C PRO A 21 3.73 -6.11 -19.03
N HIS A 22 3.81 -6.66 -17.81
CA HIS A 22 2.66 -7.01 -16.97
C HIS A 22 2.21 -5.88 -16.04
N VAL A 23 2.99 -4.77 -15.90
CA VAL A 23 2.56 -3.65 -15.07
C VAL A 23 1.38 -2.93 -15.73
N PRO A 24 0.23 -2.81 -15.04
CA PRO A 24 -0.91 -2.06 -15.58
C PRO A 24 -0.65 -0.56 -15.44
N THR A 25 -0.85 0.21 -16.51
CA THR A 25 -0.58 1.66 -16.55
C THR A 25 -1.80 2.49 -16.93
N THR A 26 -2.79 1.88 -17.58
CA THR A 26 -4.04 2.55 -17.95
C THR A 26 -5.17 2.22 -16.97
N PRO A 27 -6.22 3.06 -16.86
CA PRO A 27 -7.39 2.77 -16.03
C PRO A 27 -8.04 1.41 -16.32
N ASP A 28 -8.11 1.00 -17.59
CA ASP A 28 -8.66 -0.29 -17.98
C ASP A 28 -7.78 -1.46 -17.55
N GLU A 29 -6.46 -1.36 -17.74
CA GLU A 29 -5.53 -2.39 -17.29
C GLU A 29 -5.53 -2.55 -15.77
N ILE A 30 -5.62 -1.43 -15.03
CA ILE A 30 -5.68 -1.43 -13.56
C ILE A 30 -6.98 -2.11 -13.09
N ALA A 31 -8.11 -1.77 -13.69
CA ALA A 31 -9.41 -2.37 -13.35
C ALA A 31 -9.48 -3.87 -13.70
N GLU A 32 -8.90 -4.29 -14.83
CA GLU A 32 -8.78 -5.71 -15.17
C GLU A 32 -7.91 -6.45 -14.17
N THR A 33 -6.74 -5.89 -13.84
CA THR A 33 -5.84 -6.45 -12.82
C THR A 33 -6.53 -6.54 -11.45
N ALA A 34 -7.29 -5.52 -11.05
CA ALA A 34 -8.08 -5.53 -9.82
C ALA A 34 -9.04 -6.72 -9.78
N TYR A 35 -9.79 -6.94 -10.87
CA TYR A 35 -10.70 -8.08 -10.98
C TYR A 35 -9.98 -9.42 -10.86
N LEU A 36 -8.90 -9.64 -11.60
CA LEU A 36 -8.13 -10.88 -11.53
C LEU A 36 -7.56 -11.12 -10.14
N CYS A 37 -7.06 -10.08 -9.48
CA CYS A 37 -6.52 -10.18 -8.13
C CYS A 37 -7.61 -10.46 -7.07
N GLU A 38 -8.82 -9.90 -7.22
CA GLU A 38 -9.95 -10.23 -6.34
C GLU A 38 -10.30 -11.72 -6.43
N GLN A 39 -10.34 -12.30 -7.64
CA GLN A 39 -10.61 -13.75 -7.84
C GLN A 39 -9.53 -14.62 -7.16
N GLU A 40 -8.31 -14.13 -7.04
CA GLU A 40 -7.22 -14.80 -6.34
C GLU A 40 -7.19 -14.53 -4.83
N GLY A 41 -8.06 -13.65 -4.30
CA GLY A 41 -8.23 -13.43 -2.86
C GLY A 41 -7.67 -12.11 -2.34
N ALA A 42 -7.38 -11.13 -3.18
CA ALA A 42 -7.12 -9.76 -2.72
C ALA A 42 -8.37 -9.15 -2.07
N SER A 43 -8.19 -8.35 -1.03
CA SER A 43 -9.26 -7.61 -0.35
C SER A 43 -9.13 -6.10 -0.53
N ILE A 44 -7.92 -5.61 -0.77
CA ILE A 44 -7.60 -4.19 -0.93
C ILE A 44 -6.80 -4.01 -2.21
N ILE A 45 -7.05 -2.94 -2.95
CA ILE A 45 -6.19 -2.49 -4.04
C ILE A 45 -5.59 -1.13 -3.70
N HIS A 46 -4.25 -1.03 -3.73
CA HIS A 46 -3.50 0.23 -3.62
C HIS A 46 -3.26 0.82 -5.01
N VAL A 47 -3.86 1.98 -5.27
CA VAL A 47 -3.94 2.56 -6.62
C VAL A 47 -2.95 3.70 -6.80
N HIS A 48 -2.03 3.52 -7.74
CA HIS A 48 -1.28 4.57 -8.40
C HIS A 48 -1.78 4.73 -9.83
N CYS A 49 -1.87 5.97 -10.30
CA CYS A 49 -2.22 6.26 -11.69
C CYS A 49 -1.01 6.80 -12.47
N ARG A 50 -1.09 6.65 -13.78
CA ARG A 50 -0.05 7.10 -14.74
C ARG A 50 -0.69 8.02 -15.78
N ASP A 51 0.10 8.95 -16.28
CA ASP A 51 -0.25 9.73 -17.48
C ASP A 51 -0.01 8.90 -18.76
N GLU A 52 -0.30 9.48 -19.92
CA GLU A 52 -0.13 8.86 -21.24
C GLU A 52 1.33 8.46 -21.56
N ASN A 53 2.31 9.07 -20.85
CA ASN A 53 3.74 8.79 -20.97
C ASN A 53 4.25 7.84 -19.87
N GLU A 54 3.36 7.14 -19.18
CA GLU A 54 3.63 6.27 -18.03
C GLU A 54 4.27 7.02 -16.83
N ASN A 55 4.22 8.35 -16.75
CA ASN A 55 4.70 9.04 -15.57
C ASN A 55 3.65 8.99 -14.45
N PRO A 56 4.07 8.89 -13.18
CA PRO A 56 3.15 8.99 -12.06
C PRO A 56 2.36 10.31 -12.12
N THR A 57 1.05 10.22 -11.91
CA THR A 57 0.18 11.40 -11.86
C THR A 57 -0.67 11.38 -10.61
N SER A 58 -1.08 12.56 -10.13
CA SER A 58 -2.13 12.75 -9.13
C SER A 58 -3.37 13.44 -9.70
N ASP A 59 -3.50 13.44 -11.03
CA ASP A 59 -4.65 14.05 -11.72
C ASP A 59 -5.96 13.40 -11.28
N TYR A 60 -6.90 14.24 -10.84
CA TYR A 60 -8.21 13.81 -10.36
C TYR A 60 -9.01 13.02 -11.39
N ALA A 61 -8.99 13.45 -12.67
CA ALA A 61 -9.80 12.80 -13.69
C ALA A 61 -9.33 11.37 -13.97
N VAL A 62 -8.01 11.15 -14.01
CA VAL A 62 -7.41 9.83 -14.20
C VAL A 62 -7.70 8.93 -13.00
N PHE A 63 -7.56 9.45 -11.77
CA PHE A 63 -7.90 8.69 -10.57
C PHE A 63 -9.40 8.36 -10.51
N ARG A 64 -10.27 9.32 -10.83
CA ARG A 64 -11.72 9.12 -10.84
C ARG A 64 -12.13 8.03 -11.81
N GLU A 65 -11.64 8.09 -13.05
CA GLU A 65 -11.89 7.05 -14.05
C GLU A 65 -11.42 5.67 -13.57
N THR A 66 -10.20 5.60 -13.00
CA THR A 66 -9.63 4.34 -12.50
C THR A 66 -10.47 3.77 -11.37
N VAL A 67 -10.81 4.58 -10.36
CA VAL A 67 -11.61 4.16 -9.20
C VAL A 67 -13.00 3.70 -9.62
N ASP A 68 -13.67 4.45 -10.52
CA ASP A 68 -15.00 4.09 -11.01
C ASP A 68 -14.98 2.75 -11.78
N LYS A 69 -13.94 2.51 -12.60
CA LYS A 69 -13.77 1.25 -13.33
C LYS A 69 -13.49 0.07 -12.38
N ILE A 70 -12.67 0.26 -11.34
CA ILE A 70 -12.44 -0.76 -10.31
C ILE A 70 -13.74 -1.10 -9.59
N ARG A 71 -14.46 -0.09 -9.07
CA ARG A 71 -15.71 -0.28 -8.31
C ARG A 71 -16.82 -0.93 -9.14
N LYS A 72 -16.85 -0.69 -10.45
CA LYS A 72 -17.83 -1.33 -11.35
C LYS A 72 -17.59 -2.83 -11.50
N ARG A 73 -16.37 -3.32 -11.29
CA ARG A 73 -15.97 -4.71 -11.58
C ARG A 73 -15.66 -5.54 -10.34
N THR A 74 -15.41 -4.89 -9.19
CA THR A 74 -14.91 -5.54 -7.98
C THR A 74 -15.58 -4.99 -6.72
N ASN A 75 -15.49 -5.77 -5.63
CA ASN A 75 -15.86 -5.35 -4.28
C ASN A 75 -14.63 -4.92 -3.45
N LEU A 76 -13.45 -4.84 -4.05
CA LEU A 76 -12.22 -4.49 -3.37
C LEU A 76 -12.36 -3.17 -2.59
N ILE A 77 -11.71 -3.10 -1.45
CA ILE A 77 -11.44 -1.83 -0.77
C ILE A 77 -10.48 -1.04 -1.66
N VAL A 78 -10.90 0.15 -2.07
CA VAL A 78 -10.07 1.02 -2.91
C VAL A 78 -9.27 1.96 -2.03
N MET A 79 -7.95 1.86 -2.13
CA MET A 79 -7.00 2.71 -1.43
C MET A 79 -6.18 3.51 -2.44
N THR A 80 -6.28 4.83 -2.42
CA THR A 80 -5.52 5.69 -3.34
C THR A 80 -4.20 6.14 -2.73
N SER A 81 -3.17 6.22 -3.56
CA SER A 81 -1.90 6.80 -3.16
C SER A 81 -1.97 8.32 -3.05
N THR A 82 -1.35 8.88 -2.01
CA THR A 82 -1.08 10.32 -1.86
C THR A 82 0.41 10.64 -2.01
N SER A 83 1.23 9.71 -2.50
CA SER A 83 2.68 9.91 -2.61
C SER A 83 3.05 11.03 -3.59
N GLY A 84 2.22 11.23 -4.61
CA GLY A 84 2.45 12.26 -5.60
C GLY A 84 3.75 12.05 -6.40
N VAL A 85 4.08 13.06 -7.21
CA VAL A 85 5.37 13.17 -7.87
C VAL A 85 6.28 14.05 -7.01
N ALA A 86 7.56 13.73 -6.92
CA ALA A 86 8.53 14.55 -6.19
C ALA A 86 8.45 16.03 -6.60
N GLY A 87 8.35 16.92 -5.61
CA GLY A 87 8.24 18.38 -5.83
C GLY A 87 6.83 18.91 -6.08
N LYS A 88 5.78 18.07 -6.02
CA LYS A 88 4.38 18.51 -6.09
C LYS A 88 3.94 19.17 -4.79
N LEU A 89 3.00 20.12 -4.92
CA LEU A 89 2.34 20.76 -3.79
C LEU A 89 1.46 19.75 -3.02
N ASP A 90 1.18 20.04 -1.76
CA ASP A 90 0.34 19.18 -0.91
C ASP A 90 -1.09 19.05 -1.46
N GLU A 91 -1.64 20.13 -2.05
CA GLU A 91 -2.94 20.14 -2.72
C GLU A 91 -3.00 19.20 -3.93
N ASP A 92 -1.91 19.10 -4.71
CA ASP A 92 -1.83 18.14 -5.82
C ASP A 92 -1.83 16.71 -5.30
N ARG A 93 -1.11 16.46 -4.20
CA ARG A 93 -1.06 15.16 -3.56
C ARG A 93 -2.40 14.73 -2.96
N ALA A 94 -3.23 15.69 -2.58
CA ALA A 94 -4.57 15.45 -2.05
C ALA A 94 -5.64 15.21 -3.13
N GLN A 95 -5.35 15.46 -4.44
CA GLN A 95 -6.35 15.31 -5.51
C GLN A 95 -7.00 13.90 -5.55
N PRO A 96 -6.26 12.78 -5.36
CA PRO A 96 -6.86 11.45 -5.34
C PRO A 96 -7.93 11.26 -4.25
N LEU A 97 -7.86 11.99 -3.13
CA LEU A 97 -8.84 11.91 -2.05
C LEU A 97 -10.24 12.36 -2.49
N ARG A 98 -10.35 13.23 -3.50
CA ARG A 98 -11.61 13.70 -4.08
C ARG A 98 -12.39 12.59 -4.79
N THR A 99 -11.77 11.44 -5.07
CA THR A 99 -12.46 10.26 -5.62
C THR A 99 -13.23 9.48 -4.55
N GLU A 100 -13.14 9.95 -3.30
CA GLU A 100 -13.77 9.33 -2.13
C GLU A 100 -13.40 7.85 -1.99
N PRO A 101 -12.10 7.50 -1.95
CA PRO A 101 -11.68 6.12 -1.74
C PRO A 101 -12.05 5.65 -0.33
N ASP A 102 -12.06 4.34 -0.10
CA ASP A 102 -12.27 3.76 1.24
C ASP A 102 -11.08 4.08 2.16
N MET A 103 -9.87 4.04 1.60
CA MET A 103 -8.60 4.29 2.28
C MET A 103 -7.68 5.15 1.42
N ALA A 104 -6.67 5.75 2.04
CA ALA A 104 -5.58 6.39 1.32
C ALA A 104 -4.25 6.22 2.06
N SER A 105 -3.14 6.09 1.33
CA SER A 105 -1.82 5.97 1.96
C SER A 105 -1.38 7.31 2.56
N LEU A 106 -0.73 7.24 3.73
CA LEU A 106 -0.17 8.37 4.45
C LEU A 106 1.24 8.04 4.93
N THR A 107 2.24 8.43 4.15
CA THR A 107 3.64 8.23 4.52
C THR A 107 4.06 9.22 5.60
N THR A 108 4.41 8.73 6.79
CA THR A 108 4.61 9.54 8.00
C THR A 108 6.06 9.93 8.26
N GLY A 109 6.84 10.14 7.22
CA GLY A 109 8.22 10.62 7.31
C GLY A 109 8.87 10.82 5.95
N SER A 110 10.00 11.52 5.93
CA SER A 110 10.82 11.74 4.72
C SER A 110 11.86 10.64 4.56
N LEU A 111 12.15 10.26 3.32
CA LEU A 111 13.05 9.16 3.02
C LEU A 111 14.01 9.52 1.88
N ASN A 112 15.29 9.09 2.00
CA ASN A 112 16.26 9.14 0.91
C ASN A 112 16.19 7.82 0.13
N PHE A 113 15.68 7.84 -1.11
CA PHE A 113 15.78 6.69 -2.01
C PHE A 113 17.17 6.65 -2.64
N THR A 114 18.13 5.98 -1.98
CA THR A 114 19.53 5.92 -2.38
C THR A 114 19.83 4.89 -3.46
N GLY A 115 18.95 3.90 -3.64
CA GLY A 115 19.03 2.89 -4.71
C GLY A 115 18.77 3.43 -6.13
N ARG A 116 18.36 4.70 -6.27
CA ARG A 116 18.17 5.39 -7.55
C ARG A 116 19.34 6.28 -7.90
N LYS A 117 19.56 6.48 -9.19
CA LYS A 117 20.57 7.42 -9.71
C LYS A 117 19.90 8.41 -10.68
N PRO A 118 19.85 9.72 -10.37
CA PRO A 118 20.26 10.32 -9.10
C PRO A 118 19.37 9.85 -7.93
N SER A 119 19.90 9.92 -6.70
CA SER A 119 19.11 9.67 -5.48
C SER A 119 17.98 10.71 -5.37
N ILE A 120 16.85 10.30 -4.81
CA ILE A 120 15.68 11.15 -4.65
C ILE A 120 15.35 11.23 -3.16
N VAL A 121 15.08 12.45 -2.68
CA VAL A 121 14.48 12.66 -1.36
C VAL A 121 12.97 12.69 -1.50
N TYR A 122 12.30 11.71 -0.89
CA TYR A 122 10.85 11.74 -0.75
C TYR A 122 10.50 12.56 0.48
N VAL A 123 10.07 13.80 0.26
CA VAL A 123 9.83 14.77 1.33
C VAL A 123 8.39 14.62 1.84
N ASN A 124 8.26 14.39 3.14
CA ASN A 124 7.03 14.44 3.91
C ASN A 124 7.32 15.20 5.20
N THR A 125 7.13 16.54 5.17
CA THR A 125 7.27 17.34 6.37
C THR A 125 6.09 17.09 7.32
N TRP A 126 6.22 17.51 8.58
CA TRP A 126 5.11 17.36 9.53
C TRP A 126 3.86 18.13 9.07
N GLU A 127 4.05 19.26 8.42
CA GLU A 127 2.97 20.10 7.84
C GLU A 127 2.25 19.34 6.73
N THR A 128 2.99 18.73 5.79
CA THR A 128 2.43 17.87 4.71
C THR A 128 1.66 16.68 5.29
N ILE A 129 2.26 15.97 6.25
CA ILE A 129 1.66 14.80 6.89
C ILE A 129 0.34 15.18 7.57
N THR A 130 0.33 16.27 8.37
CA THR A 130 -0.86 16.73 9.08
C THR A 130 -1.91 17.30 8.14
N PHE A 131 -1.53 17.96 7.07
CA PHE A 131 -2.44 18.44 6.02
C PHE A 131 -3.19 17.27 5.39
N LEU A 132 -2.49 16.24 4.91
CA LEU A 132 -3.10 15.06 4.31
C LEU A 132 -3.98 14.29 5.31
N ALA A 133 -3.51 14.11 6.55
CA ALA A 133 -4.29 13.44 7.59
C ALA A 133 -5.62 14.17 7.87
N LYS A 134 -5.61 15.51 7.96
CA LYS A 134 -6.82 16.33 8.12
C LYS A 134 -7.78 16.16 6.94
N LYS A 135 -7.27 16.19 5.70
CA LYS A 135 -8.08 15.97 4.49
C LYS A 135 -8.73 14.59 4.47
N MET A 136 -8.02 13.55 4.88
CA MET A 136 -8.57 12.20 5.01
C MET A 136 -9.65 12.15 6.09
N LEU A 137 -9.41 12.74 7.26
CA LEU A 137 -10.39 12.80 8.37
C LEU A 137 -11.66 13.54 7.96
N GLU A 138 -11.54 14.72 7.32
CA GLU A 138 -12.67 15.53 6.81
C GLU A 138 -13.51 14.76 5.79
N ALA A 139 -12.89 13.91 4.97
CA ALA A 139 -13.55 13.12 3.93
C ALA A 139 -14.00 11.73 4.39
N ASN A 140 -13.84 11.38 5.68
CA ASN A 140 -14.09 10.04 6.21
C ASN A 140 -13.35 8.94 5.43
N ILE A 141 -12.07 9.19 5.10
CA ILE A 141 -11.16 8.26 4.42
C ILE A 141 -10.19 7.72 5.45
N LYS A 142 -10.07 6.39 5.56
CA LYS A 142 -9.15 5.77 6.52
C LYS A 142 -7.71 5.86 6.03
N PRO A 143 -6.77 6.46 6.79
CA PRO A 143 -5.36 6.42 6.46
C PRO A 143 -4.78 5.01 6.60
N GLU A 144 -3.96 4.58 5.62
CA GLU A 144 -2.94 3.56 5.79
C GLU A 144 -1.63 4.27 6.11
N ILE A 145 -1.13 4.12 7.34
CA ILE A 145 0.11 4.76 7.78
C ILE A 145 1.30 3.98 7.21
N GLU A 146 1.96 4.53 6.19
CA GLU A 146 3.15 3.92 5.61
C GLU A 146 4.39 4.26 6.43
N ALA A 147 5.03 3.23 6.99
CA ALA A 147 6.23 3.35 7.82
C ALA A 147 7.41 2.62 7.18
N PHE A 148 8.46 3.36 6.87
CA PHE A 148 9.73 2.87 6.32
C PHE A 148 10.81 2.71 7.39
N ASP A 149 10.54 3.17 8.61
CA ASP A 149 11.42 3.08 9.77
C ASP A 149 10.61 3.31 11.05
N VAL A 150 11.21 3.03 12.21
CA VAL A 150 10.61 3.25 13.55
C VAL A 150 10.18 4.71 13.76
N GLY A 151 10.96 5.67 13.26
CA GLY A 151 10.61 7.09 13.33
C GLY A 151 9.28 7.41 12.66
N PHE A 152 8.94 6.73 11.56
CA PHE A 152 7.64 6.88 10.87
C PHE A 152 6.50 6.35 11.74
N VAL A 153 6.69 5.20 12.41
CA VAL A 153 5.70 4.68 13.36
C VAL A 153 5.41 5.70 14.45
N ARG A 154 6.46 6.32 15.04
CA ARG A 154 6.29 7.34 16.08
C ARG A 154 5.50 8.56 15.58
N GLN A 155 5.72 9.02 14.35
CA GLN A 155 4.91 10.09 13.75
C GLN A 155 3.46 9.67 13.55
N GLY A 156 3.21 8.42 13.10
CA GLY A 156 1.86 7.85 13.01
C GLY A 156 1.15 7.82 14.37
N VAL A 157 1.83 7.39 15.43
CA VAL A 157 1.30 7.41 16.81
C VAL A 157 0.95 8.83 17.24
N LYS A 158 1.79 9.81 16.91
CA LYS A 158 1.52 11.22 17.22
C LYS A 158 0.25 11.74 16.51
N LEU A 159 -0.05 11.28 15.29
CA LEU A 159 -1.31 11.63 14.63
C LEU A 159 -2.53 11.05 15.36
N ILE A 160 -2.41 9.82 15.88
CA ILE A 160 -3.46 9.18 16.69
C ILE A 160 -3.66 9.99 17.99
N GLU A 161 -2.59 10.31 18.70
CA GLU A 161 -2.60 11.13 19.93
C GLU A 161 -3.27 12.51 19.71
N GLN A 162 -3.18 13.07 18.50
CA GLN A 162 -3.81 14.33 18.10
C GLN A 162 -5.24 14.18 17.55
N GLY A 163 -5.78 12.96 17.48
CA GLY A 163 -7.11 12.70 16.92
C GLY A 163 -7.21 12.87 15.39
N LEU A 164 -6.08 12.93 14.68
CA LEU A 164 -6.04 13.05 13.23
C LEU A 164 -6.14 11.70 12.50
N VAL A 165 -5.90 10.61 13.22
CA VAL A 165 -6.11 9.23 12.75
C VAL A 165 -6.95 8.51 13.79
N LEU A 166 -8.11 7.98 13.35
CA LEU A 166 -9.02 7.25 14.22
C LEU A 166 -8.56 5.81 14.43
N GLU A 167 -8.76 5.30 15.66
CA GLU A 167 -8.45 3.90 15.98
C GLU A 167 -9.58 2.95 15.54
N PRO A 168 -9.23 1.69 15.23
CA PRO A 168 -7.89 1.13 15.17
C PRO A 168 -7.11 1.65 13.96
N ALA A 169 -5.91 2.10 14.15
CA ALA A 169 -5.04 2.51 13.05
C ALA A 169 -4.55 1.30 12.26
N HIS A 170 -4.29 1.50 10.96
CA HIS A 170 -3.67 0.49 10.11
C HIS A 170 -2.31 0.99 9.62
N PHE A 171 -1.28 0.16 9.83
CA PHE A 171 0.09 0.46 9.43
C PHE A 171 0.53 -0.44 8.28
N GLN A 172 1.16 0.16 7.26
CA GLN A 172 1.90 -0.56 6.24
C GLN A 172 3.39 -0.46 6.55
N LEU A 173 4.00 -1.56 6.95
CA LEU A 173 5.44 -1.63 7.22
C LEU A 173 6.17 -1.94 5.91
N VAL A 174 6.87 -0.95 5.35
CA VAL A 174 7.62 -1.08 4.09
C VAL A 174 9.07 -1.36 4.40
N MET A 175 9.55 -2.55 4.05
CA MET A 175 10.86 -3.04 4.46
C MET A 175 11.77 -3.39 3.29
N GLY A 176 13.05 -3.05 3.42
CA GLY A 176 14.07 -3.39 2.42
C GLY A 176 14.22 -2.37 1.29
N VAL A 177 13.68 -1.16 1.47
CA VAL A 177 13.99 0.00 0.62
C VAL A 177 15.34 0.56 1.06
N ASP A 178 16.21 0.89 0.10
CA ASP A 178 17.45 1.59 0.41
C ASP A 178 17.14 2.97 1.00
N GLY A 179 17.63 3.20 2.21
CA GLY A 179 17.36 4.39 3.02
C GLY A 179 16.27 4.21 4.08
N GLY A 180 15.54 3.07 4.07
CA GLY A 180 14.61 2.66 5.12
C GLY A 180 15.16 1.50 5.97
N ILE A 181 14.29 0.91 6.79
CA ILE A 181 14.65 -0.21 7.65
C ILE A 181 14.96 -1.48 6.82
N PRO A 182 16.05 -2.21 7.07
CA PRO A 182 16.34 -3.47 6.37
C PRO A 182 15.30 -4.55 6.63
N ALA A 183 15.01 -5.35 5.60
CA ALA A 183 14.01 -6.43 5.68
C ALA A 183 14.59 -7.67 6.36
N THR A 184 14.72 -7.63 7.69
CA THR A 184 15.09 -8.77 8.54
C THR A 184 14.00 -9.06 9.56
N LEU A 185 13.99 -10.28 10.12
CA LEU A 185 13.03 -10.67 11.16
C LEU A 185 13.20 -9.80 12.42
N GLU A 186 14.42 -9.52 12.83
CA GLU A 186 14.72 -8.70 14.01
C GLU A 186 14.15 -7.29 13.86
N ASN A 187 14.33 -6.68 12.70
CA ASN A 187 13.81 -5.35 12.39
C ASN A 187 12.28 -5.35 12.32
N LEU A 188 11.67 -6.38 11.73
CA LEU A 188 10.21 -6.51 11.72
C LEU A 188 9.65 -6.66 13.13
N MET A 189 10.25 -7.49 13.97
CA MET A 189 9.86 -7.61 15.37
C MET A 189 10.02 -6.28 16.11
N HIS A 190 11.14 -5.60 15.91
CA HIS A 190 11.40 -4.32 16.55
C HIS A 190 10.36 -3.25 16.18
N ILE A 191 10.06 -3.08 14.89
CA ILE A 191 9.07 -2.09 14.46
C ILE A 191 7.65 -2.46 14.91
N CYS A 192 7.30 -3.75 14.91
CA CYS A 192 6.00 -4.21 15.40
C CYS A 192 5.78 -3.93 16.89
N HIS A 193 6.83 -3.99 17.71
CA HIS A 193 6.74 -3.65 19.13
C HIS A 193 6.50 -2.15 19.40
N GLN A 194 6.65 -1.30 18.39
CA GLN A 194 6.36 0.14 18.48
C GLN A 194 4.92 0.48 18.09
N LEU A 195 4.18 -0.48 17.54
CA LEU A 195 2.79 -0.26 17.12
C LEU A 195 1.86 -0.11 18.33
N PRO A 196 0.81 0.74 18.23
CA PRO A 196 -0.21 0.81 19.27
C PRO A 196 -0.91 -0.55 19.50
N PRO A 197 -1.37 -0.87 20.72
CA PRO A 197 -1.92 -2.20 21.06
C PRO A 197 -3.07 -2.67 20.17
N ASN A 198 -3.91 -1.74 19.68
CA ASN A 198 -5.08 -2.05 18.85
C ASN A 198 -4.83 -1.89 17.35
N ALA A 199 -3.61 -1.52 16.94
CA ALA A 199 -3.29 -1.34 15.55
C ALA A 199 -3.30 -2.68 14.79
N THR A 200 -3.71 -2.62 13.53
CA THR A 200 -3.47 -3.67 12.55
C THR A 200 -2.26 -3.30 11.70
N PHE A 201 -1.58 -4.28 11.14
CA PHE A 201 -0.46 -3.99 10.25
C PHE A 201 -0.39 -4.96 9.08
N SER A 202 0.09 -4.47 7.95
CA SER A 202 0.53 -5.24 6.79
C SER A 202 2.02 -5.02 6.55
N VAL A 203 2.66 -5.94 5.84
CA VAL A 203 4.08 -5.84 5.51
C VAL A 203 4.28 -5.91 4.01
N ALA A 204 5.01 -4.92 3.47
CA ALA A 204 5.53 -4.91 2.11
C ALA A 204 7.05 -5.14 2.14
N GLY A 205 7.50 -6.25 1.61
CA GLY A 205 8.92 -6.49 1.35
C GLY A 205 9.27 -6.05 -0.07
N ILE A 206 10.30 -5.25 -0.23
CA ILE A 206 10.68 -4.71 -1.54
C ILE A 206 11.60 -5.67 -2.29
N ALA A 207 11.34 -5.86 -3.59
CA ALA A 207 12.07 -6.73 -4.50
C ALA A 207 12.18 -8.18 -3.94
N LYS A 208 13.38 -8.72 -3.81
CA LYS A 208 13.63 -10.09 -3.30
C LYS A 208 13.08 -10.35 -1.90
N TRP A 209 12.76 -9.30 -1.15
CA TRP A 209 12.26 -9.40 0.21
C TRP A 209 10.73 -9.60 0.30
N GLN A 210 10.00 -9.46 -0.81
CA GLN A 210 8.53 -9.58 -0.78
C GLN A 210 8.08 -10.92 -0.19
N LEU A 211 8.57 -12.03 -0.69
CA LEU A 211 8.19 -13.36 -0.22
C LEU A 211 8.62 -13.63 1.24
N PRO A 212 9.88 -13.40 1.67
CA PRO A 212 10.26 -13.57 3.07
C PRO A 212 9.43 -12.72 4.03
N MET A 213 9.20 -11.45 3.72
CA MET A 213 8.43 -10.55 4.58
C MET A 213 6.96 -10.96 4.66
N ASN A 214 6.35 -11.46 3.58
CA ASN A 214 4.98 -11.97 3.60
C ASN A 214 4.83 -13.16 4.57
N VAL A 215 5.78 -14.10 4.57
CA VAL A 215 5.79 -15.23 5.51
C VAL A 215 5.89 -14.73 6.95
N MET A 216 6.83 -13.83 7.23
CA MET A 216 7.03 -13.25 8.56
C MET A 216 5.80 -12.47 9.03
N ALA A 217 5.16 -11.69 8.15
CA ALA A 217 3.94 -10.97 8.46
C ALA A 217 2.82 -11.91 8.93
N VAL A 218 2.60 -13.02 8.22
CA VAL A 218 1.58 -14.01 8.59
C VAL A 218 1.87 -14.64 9.93
N LEU A 219 3.13 -15.06 10.18
CA LEU A 219 3.56 -15.66 11.44
C LEU A 219 3.39 -14.70 12.63
N MET A 220 3.60 -13.40 12.43
CA MET A 220 3.45 -12.36 13.45
C MET A 220 2.02 -11.85 13.64
N GLY A 221 1.04 -12.45 12.95
CA GLY A 221 -0.38 -12.04 13.08
C GLY A 221 -0.77 -10.84 12.20
N GLY A 222 0.13 -10.33 11.37
CA GLY A 222 -0.10 -9.25 10.43
C GLY A 222 -0.80 -9.67 9.15
N HIS A 223 -0.89 -8.74 8.21
CA HIS A 223 -1.46 -8.86 6.89
C HIS A 223 -0.37 -8.76 5.81
N ILE A 224 -0.71 -9.00 4.55
CA ILE A 224 0.23 -9.12 3.44
C ILE A 224 -0.04 -8.00 2.43
N ARG A 225 1.04 -7.37 1.92
CA ARG A 225 1.00 -6.59 0.69
C ARG A 225 1.92 -7.24 -0.35
N VAL A 226 1.39 -7.38 -1.59
CA VAL A 226 2.11 -7.87 -2.76
C VAL A 226 1.81 -6.98 -3.97
N GLY A 227 2.55 -7.15 -5.05
CA GLY A 227 2.28 -6.48 -6.33
C GLY A 227 3.55 -6.08 -7.06
N LEU A 228 3.37 -5.71 -8.32
CA LEU A 228 4.46 -5.30 -9.20
C LEU A 228 5.06 -3.95 -8.80
N GLU A 229 4.35 -3.15 -8.02
CA GLU A 229 4.90 -1.95 -7.40
C GLU A 229 6.14 -2.25 -6.57
N ASP A 230 6.09 -3.33 -5.79
CA ASP A 230 7.10 -3.69 -4.80
C ASP A 230 8.12 -4.69 -5.37
N ASN A 231 7.69 -5.57 -6.29
CA ASN A 231 8.54 -6.61 -6.88
C ASN A 231 7.99 -7.10 -8.22
N ILE A 232 8.78 -6.99 -9.28
CA ILE A 232 8.39 -7.42 -10.63
C ILE A 232 8.71 -8.89 -10.93
N TYR A 233 9.30 -9.64 -9.98
CA TYR A 233 9.71 -11.03 -10.19
C TYR A 233 8.91 -12.02 -9.32
N TYR A 234 8.43 -13.09 -9.94
CA TYR A 234 7.89 -14.24 -9.22
C TYR A 234 8.99 -15.07 -8.56
N SER A 235 10.06 -15.31 -9.29
CA SER A 235 11.28 -15.95 -8.84
C SER A 235 12.46 -15.42 -9.66
N LYS A 236 13.68 -15.81 -9.30
CA LYS A 236 14.88 -15.34 -10.01
C LYS A 236 14.75 -15.59 -11.53
N GLY A 237 14.76 -14.52 -12.31
CA GLY A 237 14.69 -14.55 -13.78
C GLY A 237 13.28 -14.77 -14.36
N LYS A 238 12.23 -15.00 -13.55
CA LYS A 238 10.84 -15.12 -14.00
C LYS A 238 10.05 -13.89 -13.57
N LEU A 239 9.59 -13.09 -14.53
CA LEU A 239 8.67 -11.97 -14.26
C LEU A 239 7.36 -12.49 -13.68
N ALA A 240 6.75 -11.67 -12.81
CA ALA A 240 5.47 -11.96 -12.17
C ALA A 240 4.32 -11.25 -12.87
N ARG A 241 3.11 -11.77 -12.66
CA ARG A 241 1.85 -11.06 -12.82
C ARG A 241 1.28 -10.74 -11.43
N ASN A 242 0.48 -9.70 -11.33
CA ASN A 242 -0.11 -9.30 -10.04
C ASN A 242 -0.96 -10.42 -9.42
N GLU A 243 -1.82 -11.06 -10.21
CA GLU A 243 -2.66 -12.17 -9.77
C GLU A 243 -1.85 -13.40 -9.31
N GLU A 244 -0.70 -13.69 -9.93
CA GLU A 244 0.20 -14.77 -9.48
C GLU A 244 0.79 -14.48 -8.09
N LEU A 245 1.09 -13.21 -7.79
CA LEU A 245 1.61 -12.81 -6.49
C LEU A 245 0.52 -12.91 -5.40
N VAL A 246 -0.73 -12.55 -5.72
CA VAL A 246 -1.89 -12.72 -4.82
C VAL A 246 -2.17 -14.20 -4.58
N ALA A 247 -2.22 -15.02 -5.62
CA ALA A 247 -2.41 -16.47 -5.50
C ALA A 247 -1.35 -17.12 -4.60
N ARG A 248 -0.07 -16.71 -4.75
CA ARG A 248 1.02 -17.17 -3.89
C ARG A 248 0.81 -16.73 -2.44
N ALA A 249 0.40 -15.48 -2.19
CA ALA A 249 0.14 -14.98 -0.84
C ALA A 249 -1.01 -15.73 -0.17
N ARG A 250 -2.10 -16.03 -0.92
CA ARG A 250 -3.21 -16.86 -0.44
C ARG A 250 -2.76 -18.28 -0.07
N HIS A 251 -1.96 -18.91 -0.94
CA HIS A 251 -1.42 -20.24 -0.68
C HIS A 251 -0.57 -20.26 0.60
N LEU A 252 0.34 -19.31 0.75
CA LEU A 252 1.17 -19.17 1.96
C LEU A 252 0.35 -19.00 3.24
N ALA A 253 -0.69 -18.18 3.20
CA ALA A 253 -1.59 -18.00 4.34
C ALA A 253 -2.27 -19.31 4.70
N GLY A 254 -2.73 -20.09 3.70
CA GLY A 254 -3.34 -21.41 3.89
C GLY A 254 -2.40 -22.44 4.52
N GLU A 255 -1.14 -22.54 4.02
CA GLU A 255 -0.12 -23.42 4.60
C GLU A 255 0.19 -23.08 6.07
N LEU A 256 0.07 -21.79 6.44
CA LEU A 256 0.23 -21.30 7.81
C LEU A 256 -1.10 -21.31 8.61
N GLN A 257 -2.12 -22.00 8.10
CA GLN A 257 -3.44 -22.18 8.72
C GLN A 257 -4.15 -20.86 9.05
N ARG A 258 -3.95 -19.82 8.24
CA ARG A 258 -4.67 -18.56 8.31
C ARG A 258 -5.50 -18.35 7.07
N GLU A 259 -6.82 -18.28 7.24
CA GLU A 259 -7.74 -17.97 6.15
C GLU A 259 -7.54 -16.54 5.64
N VAL A 260 -7.73 -16.34 4.34
CA VAL A 260 -7.73 -15.02 3.72
C VAL A 260 -9.12 -14.38 3.88
N SER A 261 -9.15 -13.09 4.16
CA SER A 261 -10.40 -12.32 4.27
C SER A 261 -10.96 -11.97 2.90
N SER A 262 -12.28 -12.03 2.77
CA SER A 262 -12.99 -11.34 1.69
C SER A 262 -12.89 -9.81 1.87
N PRO A 263 -13.22 -9.01 0.83
CA PRO A 263 -13.28 -7.55 0.97
C PRO A 263 -14.22 -7.08 2.09
N ASN A 264 -15.38 -7.73 2.26
CA ASN A 264 -16.31 -7.40 3.34
C ASN A 264 -15.76 -7.70 4.73
N GLU A 265 -15.08 -8.82 4.90
CA GLU A 265 -14.42 -9.17 6.17
C GLU A 265 -13.23 -8.24 6.46
N ALA A 266 -12.51 -7.82 5.41
CA ALA A 266 -11.43 -6.83 5.55
C ALA A 266 -11.97 -5.48 6.02
N ARG A 267 -13.14 -5.03 5.51
CA ARG A 267 -13.84 -3.83 6.00
C ARG A 267 -14.14 -3.94 7.50
N GLN A 268 -14.63 -5.08 7.95
CA GLN A 268 -14.92 -5.32 9.38
C GLN A 268 -13.63 -5.29 10.22
N ILE A 269 -12.55 -5.95 9.77
CA ILE A 269 -11.26 -5.98 10.47
C ILE A 269 -10.70 -4.57 10.61
N LEU A 270 -10.78 -3.77 9.56
CA LEU A 270 -10.27 -2.40 9.50
C LEU A 270 -11.25 -1.37 10.06
N ARG A 271 -12.49 -1.77 10.40
CA ARG A 271 -13.58 -0.88 10.84
C ARG A 271 -13.83 0.26 9.85
N LEU A 272 -13.97 -0.08 8.58
CA LEU A 272 -14.41 0.86 7.56
C LEU A 272 -15.92 1.00 7.61
N GLU A 273 -16.41 2.25 7.65
CA GLU A 273 -17.86 2.54 7.78
C GLU A 273 -18.60 2.57 6.43
N ARG A 274 -17.90 2.30 5.32
CA ARG A 274 -18.44 2.31 3.96
C ARG A 274 -18.54 0.90 3.37
#